data_549dce5e20a87a89ea3740913a7f2408
#
_entry.id   549dce5e20a87a89ea3740913a7f2408
#
_cell.length_a   1.000
_cell.length_b   1.000
_cell.length_c   1.000
_cell.angle_alpha   90.00
_cell.angle_beta   90.00
_cell.angle_gamma   90.00
#
_symmetry.space_group_name_H-M   'P 1'
#
loop_
_entity.id
_entity.type
_entity.pdbx_description
1 polymer ?
#
loop_
_entity_poly.entity_id
_entity_poly.type
_entity_poly.pdbx_seq_one_letter_code
_entity_poly.pdbx_strand_id
1 'polypeptide(L)'
;FQSIAHDILEVIDHLKIKSSHFVGISLGSIVIRQLAEMRPERVKSMVMGGAILKMNFRSQILMKIGNIFKYILPYLVLYRLFAIIIMPKKNHKSSRNLFINEAKKLYQKEFIKWFKLTTEINPILRWFRQKELNIPTFYVMGEEDYMFLPSVKEVVKNHEKSSSLLVIENCGHVVNVDAPHVFN
;
A
#
# COMPACT_ATOMS: atom_id res chain seq x y z
N PHE A 1 5.22 5.04 10.18
CA PHE A 1 4.43 3.81 10.12
C PHE A 1 4.34 3.13 11.48
N GLN A 2 5.38 3.14 12.30
CA GLN A 2 5.33 2.56 13.65
C GLN A 2 4.23 3.19 14.51
N SER A 3 4.10 4.51 14.53
CA SER A 3 3.05 5.22 15.28
C SER A 3 1.66 4.78 14.85
N ILE A 4 1.42 4.68 13.53
CA ILE A 4 0.12 4.24 12.99
C ILE A 4 -0.19 2.78 13.38
N ALA A 5 0.83 1.90 13.32
CA ALA A 5 0.67 0.53 13.78
C ALA A 5 0.38 0.46 15.29
N HIS A 6 0.97 1.36 16.07
CA HIS A 6 0.71 1.47 17.51
C HIS A 6 -0.73 1.93 17.79
N ASP A 7 -1.22 2.94 17.07
CA ASP A 7 -2.61 3.41 17.21
C ASP A 7 -3.61 2.28 16.93
N ILE A 8 -3.34 1.43 15.91
CA ILE A 8 -4.16 0.25 15.62
C ILE A 8 -4.09 -0.77 16.77
N LEU A 9 -2.91 -0.99 17.34
CA LEU A 9 -2.76 -1.88 18.50
C LEU A 9 -3.55 -1.37 19.69
N GLU A 10 -3.53 -0.09 19.99
CA GLU A 10 -4.34 0.50 21.06
C GLU A 10 -5.84 0.28 20.84
N VAL A 11 -6.32 0.43 19.59
CA VAL A 11 -7.73 0.17 19.26
C VAL A 11 -8.11 -1.28 19.52
N ILE A 12 -7.31 -2.24 19.05
CA ILE A 12 -7.61 -3.67 19.27
C ILE A 12 -7.45 -4.09 20.72
N ASP A 13 -6.59 -3.42 21.49
CA ASP A 13 -6.47 -3.61 22.95
C ASP A 13 -7.69 -3.07 23.69
N HIS A 14 -8.15 -1.87 23.32
CA HIS A 14 -9.38 -1.29 23.87
C HIS A 14 -10.59 -2.21 23.62
N LEU A 15 -10.66 -2.80 22.42
CA LEU A 15 -11.70 -3.77 22.03
C LEU A 15 -11.48 -5.17 22.64
N LYS A 16 -10.44 -5.39 23.42
CA LYS A 16 -10.05 -6.68 24.01
C LYS A 16 -9.87 -7.80 23.00
N ILE A 17 -9.47 -7.45 21.76
CA ILE A 17 -9.21 -8.41 20.69
C ILE A 17 -7.78 -8.93 20.85
N LYS A 18 -7.62 -10.23 21.13
CA LYS A 18 -6.30 -10.85 21.31
C LYS A 18 -5.47 -10.89 20.03
N SER A 19 -6.09 -11.29 18.91
CA SER A 19 -5.46 -11.36 17.60
C SER A 19 -6.51 -11.30 16.50
N SER A 20 -6.14 -10.80 15.30
CA SER A 20 -7.08 -10.61 14.20
C SER A 20 -6.45 -10.95 12.85
N HIS A 21 -7.29 -11.07 11.82
CA HIS A 21 -6.90 -11.01 10.42
C HIS A 21 -6.88 -9.54 9.98
N PHE A 22 -5.89 -9.16 9.18
CA PHE A 22 -5.75 -7.79 8.72
C PHE A 22 -5.81 -7.71 7.21
N VAL A 23 -6.55 -6.74 6.69
CA VAL A 23 -6.61 -6.41 5.27
C VAL A 23 -6.03 -5.02 5.08
N GLY A 24 -5.03 -4.88 4.22
CA GLY A 24 -4.39 -3.59 3.92
C GLY A 24 -4.26 -3.36 2.42
N ILE A 25 -4.76 -2.22 1.96
CA ILE A 25 -4.69 -1.83 0.54
C ILE A 25 -3.61 -0.76 0.36
N SER A 26 -2.76 -0.93 -0.64
CA SER A 26 -1.72 0.04 -1.00
C SER A 26 -0.84 0.41 0.21
N LEU A 27 -0.87 1.64 0.68
CA LEU A 27 -0.15 2.09 1.88
C LEU A 27 -0.53 1.30 3.15
N GLY A 28 -1.78 0.81 3.22
CA GLY A 28 -2.26 -0.05 4.30
C GLY A 28 -1.48 -1.37 4.40
N SER A 29 -0.95 -1.90 3.31
CA SER A 29 -0.10 -3.10 3.32
C SER A 29 1.18 -2.89 4.12
N ILE A 30 1.75 -1.68 4.09
CA ILE A 30 2.93 -1.31 4.86
C ILE A 30 2.61 -1.21 6.35
N VAL A 31 1.45 -0.63 6.67
CA VAL A 31 0.99 -0.47 8.07
C VAL A 31 0.77 -1.83 8.72
N ILE A 32 0.03 -2.74 8.06
CA ILE A 32 -0.23 -4.06 8.65
C ILE A 32 1.04 -4.93 8.72
N ARG A 33 1.95 -4.79 7.74
CA ARG A 33 3.25 -5.45 7.81
C ARG A 33 4.09 -4.91 8.96
N GLN A 34 4.08 -3.58 9.20
CA GLN A 34 4.76 -2.96 10.33
C GLN A 34 4.17 -3.44 11.67
N LEU A 35 2.84 -3.56 11.76
CA LEU A 35 2.16 -4.10 12.94
C LEU A 35 2.61 -5.55 13.20
N ALA A 36 2.67 -6.39 12.17
CA ALA A 36 3.12 -7.77 12.26
C ALA A 36 4.59 -7.91 12.68
N GLU A 37 5.46 -6.95 12.31
CA GLU A 37 6.84 -6.91 12.79
C GLU A 37 6.93 -6.54 14.28
N MET A 38 6.06 -5.65 14.76
CA MET A 38 6.06 -5.19 16.15
C MET A 38 5.43 -6.22 17.09
N ARG A 39 4.31 -6.82 16.67
CA ARG A 39 3.50 -7.72 17.51
C ARG A 39 2.94 -8.89 16.68
N PRO A 40 3.80 -9.82 16.25
CA PRO A 40 3.40 -10.93 15.37
C PRO A 40 2.29 -11.80 15.99
N GLU A 41 2.25 -11.94 17.31
CA GLU A 41 1.22 -12.70 18.03
C GLU A 41 -0.18 -12.08 17.93
N ARG A 42 -0.28 -10.82 17.51
CA ARG A 42 -1.54 -10.12 17.31
C ARG A 42 -2.13 -10.34 15.91
N VAL A 43 -1.37 -10.95 15.00
CA VAL A 43 -1.71 -11.10 13.58
C VAL A 43 -1.90 -12.57 13.22
N LYS A 44 -3.14 -12.97 12.92
CA LYS A 44 -3.46 -14.34 12.46
C LYS A 44 -3.11 -14.54 10.99
N SER A 45 -3.40 -13.57 10.15
CA SER A 45 -3.05 -13.53 8.74
C SER A 45 -3.14 -12.11 8.18
N MET A 46 -2.54 -11.90 7.02
CA MET A 46 -2.56 -10.62 6.29
C MET A 46 -3.06 -10.82 4.86
N VAL A 47 -4.00 -9.96 4.43
CA VAL A 47 -4.36 -9.79 3.02
C VAL A 47 -3.84 -8.45 2.54
N MET A 48 -3.00 -8.44 1.52
CA MET A 48 -2.30 -7.27 1.02
C MET A 48 -2.71 -6.96 -0.42
N GLY A 49 -3.68 -6.07 -0.59
CA GLY A 49 -4.16 -5.64 -1.91
C GLY A 49 -3.35 -4.48 -2.49
N GLY A 50 -2.91 -4.57 -3.74
CA GLY A 50 -2.08 -3.53 -4.35
C GLY A 50 -0.85 -3.21 -3.50
N ALA A 51 -0.15 -4.24 -3.01
CA ALA A 51 0.89 -4.11 -2.00
C ALA A 51 2.11 -3.33 -2.50
N ILE A 52 2.66 -2.47 -1.64
CA ILE A 52 3.87 -1.69 -1.94
C ILE A 52 5.05 -2.33 -1.20
N LEU A 53 5.92 -3.03 -1.93
CA LEU A 53 7.11 -3.68 -1.38
C LEU A 53 8.44 -3.10 -1.88
N LYS A 54 8.42 -2.37 -3.00
CA LYS A 54 9.60 -1.72 -3.56
C LYS A 54 9.21 -0.49 -4.37
N MET A 55 9.91 0.59 -4.17
CA MET A 55 9.80 1.76 -5.04
C MET A 55 10.69 1.55 -6.27
N ASN A 56 10.07 1.30 -7.43
CA ASN A 56 10.80 1.18 -8.69
C ASN A 56 11.29 2.55 -9.18
N PHE A 57 12.05 2.59 -10.28
CA PHE A 57 12.62 3.82 -10.83
C PHE A 57 11.54 4.89 -11.12
N ARG A 58 10.39 4.47 -11.68
CA ARG A 58 9.27 5.39 -11.98
C ARG A 58 8.67 5.99 -10.72
N SER A 59 8.43 5.18 -9.69
CA SER A 59 7.92 5.65 -8.41
C SER A 59 8.92 6.56 -7.70
N GLN A 60 10.23 6.29 -7.79
CA GLN A 60 11.27 7.16 -7.22
C GLN A 60 11.30 8.53 -7.93
N ILE A 61 11.20 8.57 -9.26
CA ILE A 61 11.08 9.84 -10.01
C ILE A 61 9.83 10.59 -9.58
N LEU A 62 8.68 9.92 -9.51
CA LEU A 62 7.43 10.51 -9.08
C LEU A 62 7.55 11.13 -7.68
N MET A 63 8.19 10.42 -6.76
CA MET A 63 8.45 10.92 -5.40
C MET A 63 9.40 12.11 -5.39
N LYS A 64 10.44 12.13 -6.23
CA LYS A 64 11.33 13.28 -6.38
C LYS A 64 10.59 14.52 -6.90
N ILE A 65 9.79 14.36 -7.97
CA ILE A 65 8.94 15.42 -8.52
C ILE A 65 8.01 15.96 -7.44
N GLY A 66 7.29 15.08 -6.75
CA GLY A 66 6.42 15.47 -5.67
C GLY A 66 7.16 16.22 -4.54
N ASN A 67 8.37 15.80 -4.19
CA ASN A 67 9.16 16.45 -3.15
C ASN A 67 9.61 17.87 -3.52
N ILE A 68 9.91 18.11 -4.79
CA ILE A 68 10.26 19.45 -5.30
C ILE A 68 9.03 20.35 -5.31
N PHE A 69 7.90 19.84 -5.76
CA PHE A 69 6.71 20.66 -6.03
C PHE A 69 5.68 20.71 -4.89
N LYS A 70 5.82 19.92 -3.82
CA LYS A 70 4.82 19.82 -2.71
C LYS A 70 4.51 21.13 -1.98
N TYR A 71 5.41 22.11 -2.05
CA TYR A 71 5.22 23.44 -1.45
C TYR A 71 4.80 24.49 -2.46
N ILE A 72 4.94 24.22 -3.76
CA ILE A 72 4.70 25.18 -4.86
C ILE A 72 3.34 24.91 -5.48
N LEU A 73 3.02 23.63 -5.72
CA LEU A 73 1.77 23.25 -6.35
C LEU A 73 0.69 22.90 -5.33
N PRO A 74 -0.56 23.22 -5.63
CA PRO A 74 -1.68 22.70 -4.84
C PRO A 74 -1.62 21.15 -4.79
N TYR A 75 -1.81 20.59 -3.61
CA TYR A 75 -1.68 19.14 -3.41
C TYR A 75 -2.61 18.32 -4.32
N LEU A 76 -3.80 18.84 -4.66
CA LEU A 76 -4.72 18.17 -5.58
C LEU A 76 -4.17 18.00 -6.99
N VAL A 77 -3.30 18.92 -7.44
CA VAL A 77 -2.61 18.78 -8.74
C VAL A 77 -1.64 17.60 -8.68
N LEU A 78 -0.87 17.49 -7.59
CA LEU A 78 0.05 16.37 -7.38
C LEU A 78 -0.72 15.05 -7.25
N TYR A 79 -1.84 15.01 -6.52
CA TYR A 79 -2.68 13.83 -6.42
C TYR A 79 -3.23 13.38 -7.78
N ARG A 80 -3.69 14.30 -8.63
CA ARG A 80 -4.14 13.98 -9.98
C ARG A 80 -3.02 13.39 -10.83
N LEU A 81 -1.83 14.00 -10.76
CA LEU A 81 -0.65 13.49 -11.46
C LEU A 81 -0.30 12.06 -10.98
N PHE A 82 -0.26 11.84 -9.66
CA PHE A 82 0.01 10.53 -9.08
C PHE A 82 -1.04 9.50 -9.50
N ALA A 83 -2.33 9.87 -9.48
CA ALA A 83 -3.42 8.99 -9.89
C ALA A 83 -3.26 8.54 -11.35
N ILE A 84 -2.89 9.45 -12.27
CA ILE A 84 -2.70 9.12 -13.68
C ILE A 84 -1.48 8.21 -13.89
N ILE A 85 -0.40 8.43 -13.14
CA ILE A 85 0.84 7.64 -13.29
C ILE A 85 0.67 6.24 -12.70
N ILE A 86 0.00 6.12 -11.55
CA ILE A 86 -0.23 4.82 -10.88
C ILE A 86 -1.32 4.03 -11.62
N MET A 87 -2.32 4.71 -12.14
CA MET A 87 -3.52 4.13 -12.78
C MET A 87 -3.72 4.70 -14.19
N PRO A 88 -2.86 4.37 -15.19
CA PRO A 88 -2.83 5.07 -16.48
C PRO A 88 -3.94 4.66 -17.45
N LYS A 89 -4.51 3.47 -17.31
CA LYS A 89 -5.45 2.93 -18.30
C LYS A 89 -6.88 3.48 -18.16
N LYS A 90 -7.69 3.32 -19.20
CA LYS A 90 -9.09 3.81 -19.24
C LYS A 90 -9.97 3.07 -18.24
N ASN A 91 -9.80 1.75 -18.09
CA ASN A 91 -10.51 0.91 -17.12
C ASN A 91 -10.24 1.29 -15.66
N HIS A 92 -9.11 1.96 -15.35
CA HIS A 92 -8.80 2.47 -14.01
C HIS A 92 -9.51 3.80 -13.66
N LYS A 93 -10.47 4.25 -14.48
CA LYS A 93 -11.14 5.55 -14.27
C LYS A 93 -11.87 5.66 -12.93
N SER A 94 -12.52 4.58 -12.51
CA SER A 94 -13.25 4.54 -11.23
C SER A 94 -12.30 4.71 -10.05
N SER A 95 -11.22 3.96 -10.02
CA SER A 95 -10.18 4.02 -8.98
C SER A 95 -9.50 5.39 -8.94
N ARG A 96 -9.15 5.96 -10.12
CA ARG A 96 -8.61 7.33 -10.18
C ARG A 96 -9.56 8.36 -9.61
N ASN A 97 -10.84 8.30 -9.98
CA ASN A 97 -11.84 9.24 -9.51
C ASN A 97 -12.04 9.13 -8.01
N LEU A 98 -12.14 7.91 -7.48
CA LEU A 98 -12.23 7.67 -6.05
C LEU A 98 -11.01 8.22 -5.32
N PHE A 99 -9.81 7.90 -5.78
CA PHE A 99 -8.56 8.39 -5.20
C PHE A 99 -8.49 9.92 -5.14
N ILE A 100 -8.88 10.60 -6.24
CA ILE A 100 -8.90 12.06 -6.31
C ILE A 100 -10.01 12.64 -5.41
N ASN A 101 -11.18 12.00 -5.33
CA ASN A 101 -12.28 12.48 -4.50
C ASN A 101 -11.97 12.33 -3.01
N GLU A 102 -11.34 11.25 -2.60
CA GLU A 102 -10.86 11.10 -1.22
C GLU A 102 -9.76 12.13 -0.90
N ALA A 103 -8.87 12.41 -1.85
CA ALA A 103 -7.85 13.44 -1.68
C ALA A 103 -8.43 14.84 -1.43
N LYS A 104 -9.61 15.16 -1.99
CA LYS A 104 -10.28 16.46 -1.73
C LYS A 104 -10.69 16.67 -0.28
N LYS A 105 -10.81 15.59 0.51
CA LYS A 105 -11.14 15.64 1.93
C LYS A 105 -9.94 15.99 2.81
N LEU A 106 -8.72 15.94 2.25
CA LEU A 106 -7.48 16.24 2.94
C LEU A 106 -7.16 17.75 2.87
N TYR A 107 -6.34 18.20 3.79
CA TYR A 107 -5.73 19.52 3.75
C TYR A 107 -4.29 19.44 3.22
N GLN A 108 -3.77 20.52 2.66
CA GLN A 108 -2.38 20.65 2.20
C GLN A 108 -1.38 20.16 3.27
N LYS A 109 -1.60 20.52 4.53
CA LYS A 109 -0.75 20.14 5.67
C LYS A 109 -0.69 18.60 5.84
N GLU A 110 -1.85 17.95 5.74
CA GLU A 110 -1.93 16.48 5.86
C GLU A 110 -1.24 15.78 4.68
N PHE A 111 -1.45 16.28 3.46
CA PHE A 111 -0.73 15.79 2.29
C PHE A 111 0.78 15.83 2.48
N ILE A 112 1.32 16.95 2.96
CA ILE A 112 2.77 17.11 3.18
C ILE A 112 3.29 16.10 4.22
N LYS A 113 2.56 15.85 5.30
CA LYS A 113 2.92 14.85 6.32
C LYS A 113 2.97 13.44 5.72
N TRP A 114 1.93 13.03 5.03
CA TRP A 114 1.87 11.72 4.37
C TRP A 114 2.95 11.57 3.31
N PHE A 115 3.16 12.62 2.54
CA PHE A 115 4.19 12.63 1.51
C PHE A 115 5.59 12.47 2.11
N LYS A 116 5.89 13.13 3.21
CA LYS A 116 7.15 12.96 3.93
C LYS A 116 7.37 11.52 4.38
N LEU A 117 6.35 10.89 4.95
CA LEU A 117 6.42 9.47 5.34
C LEU A 117 6.77 8.56 4.16
N THR A 118 6.19 8.80 2.99
CA THR A 118 6.46 7.97 1.80
C THR A 118 7.85 8.18 1.21
N THR A 119 8.51 9.31 1.44
CA THR A 119 9.91 9.52 1.00
C THR A 119 10.93 8.73 1.82
N GLU A 120 10.61 8.40 3.07
CA GLU A 120 11.49 7.70 4.02
C GLU A 120 11.25 6.19 4.07
N ILE A 121 10.40 5.66 3.19
CA ILE A 121 9.88 4.28 3.26
C ILE A 121 10.89 3.20 2.80
N ASN A 122 11.86 3.55 1.96
CA ASN A 122 12.72 2.57 1.30
C ASN A 122 13.47 1.62 2.26
N PRO A 123 14.01 2.05 3.40
CA PRO A 123 14.66 1.14 4.36
C PRO A 123 13.67 0.11 4.92
N ILE A 124 12.45 0.53 5.25
CA ILE A 124 11.38 -0.34 5.76
C ILE A 124 11.00 -1.38 4.71
N LEU A 125 10.76 -0.95 3.46
CA LEU A 125 10.42 -1.86 2.37
C LEU A 125 11.55 -2.85 2.07
N ARG A 126 12.82 -2.43 2.19
CA ARG A 126 13.96 -3.33 2.05
C ARG A 126 13.94 -4.41 3.13
N TRP A 127 13.72 -4.04 4.38
CA TRP A 127 13.60 -4.98 5.50
C TRP A 127 12.47 -5.99 5.27
N PHE A 128 11.28 -5.52 4.87
CA PHE A 128 10.12 -6.39 4.62
C PHE A 128 10.37 -7.44 3.52
N ARG A 129 11.18 -7.11 2.51
CA ARG A 129 11.54 -8.07 1.45
C ARG A 129 12.58 -9.09 1.88
N GLN A 130 13.42 -8.74 2.83
CA GLN A 130 14.52 -9.60 3.31
C GLN A 130 14.08 -10.56 4.41
N LYS A 131 13.06 -10.17 5.19
CA LYS A 131 12.60 -10.95 6.34
C LYS A 131 11.25 -11.57 6.07
N GLU A 132 11.22 -12.90 5.95
CA GLU A 132 9.98 -13.66 5.97
C GLU A 132 9.40 -13.69 7.40
N LEU A 133 8.09 -13.46 7.53
CA LEU A 133 7.34 -13.71 8.76
C LEU A 133 6.61 -15.04 8.65
N ASN A 134 6.59 -15.80 9.74
CA ASN A 134 5.79 -17.02 9.81
C ASN A 134 4.30 -16.70 10.08
N ILE A 135 3.73 -15.83 9.23
CA ILE A 135 2.35 -15.39 9.28
C ILE A 135 1.76 -15.55 7.88
N PRO A 136 0.66 -16.29 7.72
CA PRO A 136 0.00 -16.45 6.42
C PRO A 136 -0.28 -15.10 5.78
N THR A 137 0.28 -14.85 4.60
CA THR A 137 0.17 -13.59 3.87
C THR A 137 -0.35 -13.83 2.45
N PHE A 138 -1.49 -13.26 2.14
CA PHE A 138 -2.09 -13.36 0.83
C PHE A 138 -2.00 -12.02 0.09
N TYR A 139 -1.27 -12.01 -1.00
CA TYR A 139 -1.16 -10.84 -1.88
C TYR A 139 -2.22 -10.91 -2.96
N VAL A 140 -2.96 -9.81 -3.16
CA VAL A 140 -3.92 -9.64 -4.24
C VAL A 140 -3.50 -8.44 -5.07
N MET A 141 -3.06 -8.69 -6.30
CA MET A 141 -2.47 -7.67 -7.16
C MET A 141 -3.21 -7.59 -8.50
N GLY A 142 -3.34 -6.39 -9.03
CA GLY A 142 -3.80 -6.23 -10.41
C GLY A 142 -2.67 -6.53 -11.40
N GLU A 143 -3.00 -7.21 -12.50
CA GLU A 143 -2.06 -7.49 -13.60
C GLU A 143 -1.44 -6.19 -14.17
N GLU A 144 -2.24 -5.13 -14.17
CA GLU A 144 -1.88 -3.82 -14.72
C GLU A 144 -1.21 -2.88 -13.68
N ASP A 145 -0.90 -3.38 -12.49
CA ASP A 145 -0.09 -2.66 -11.51
C ASP A 145 1.40 -2.79 -11.84
N TYR A 146 1.82 -2.12 -12.90
CA TYR A 146 3.19 -2.16 -13.42
C TYR A 146 4.25 -1.61 -12.45
N MET A 147 3.81 -0.87 -11.44
CA MET A 147 4.74 -0.26 -10.48
C MET A 147 5.13 -1.23 -9.37
N PHE A 148 4.20 -2.01 -8.87
CA PHE A 148 4.40 -2.77 -7.64
C PHE A 148 4.32 -4.29 -7.81
N LEU A 149 3.53 -4.81 -8.77
CA LEU A 149 3.39 -6.25 -9.02
C LEU A 149 4.74 -6.99 -9.21
N PRO A 150 5.75 -6.47 -9.96
CA PRO A 150 7.01 -7.19 -10.13
C PRO A 150 7.72 -7.48 -8.81
N SER A 151 7.70 -6.52 -7.87
CA SER A 151 8.34 -6.70 -6.56
C SER A 151 7.58 -7.65 -5.64
N VAL A 152 6.25 -7.73 -5.79
CA VAL A 152 5.43 -8.69 -5.05
C VAL A 152 5.68 -10.11 -5.54
N LYS A 153 5.77 -10.34 -6.85
CA LYS A 153 6.15 -11.64 -7.43
C LYS A 153 7.51 -12.13 -6.91
N GLU A 154 8.49 -11.23 -6.83
CA GLU A 154 9.81 -11.53 -6.27
C GLU A 154 9.73 -11.94 -4.79
N VAL A 155 8.97 -11.20 -3.98
CA VAL A 155 8.84 -11.50 -2.54
C VAL A 155 8.10 -12.81 -2.31
N VAL A 156 6.99 -13.05 -3.01
CA VAL A 156 6.23 -14.31 -2.86
C VAL A 156 7.10 -15.51 -3.22
N LYS A 157 7.91 -15.40 -4.28
CA LYS A 157 8.88 -16.45 -4.64
C LYS A 157 9.92 -16.71 -3.54
N ASN A 158 10.35 -15.66 -2.84
CA ASN A 158 11.36 -15.79 -1.78
C ASN A 158 10.76 -16.18 -0.42
N HIS A 159 9.44 -15.99 -0.24
CA HIS A 159 8.69 -16.25 1.00
C HIS A 159 7.61 -17.32 0.77
N GLU A 160 7.95 -18.40 0.06
CA GLU A 160 6.99 -19.44 -0.37
C GLU A 160 6.27 -20.15 0.78
N LYS A 161 6.89 -20.20 1.96
CA LYS A 161 6.33 -20.91 3.12
C LYS A 161 5.13 -20.20 3.74
N SER A 162 5.10 -18.86 3.65
CA SER A 162 4.10 -18.03 4.32
C SER A 162 3.29 -17.16 3.37
N SER A 163 3.67 -17.06 2.10
CA SER A 163 3.09 -16.10 1.15
C SER A 163 2.48 -16.77 -0.08
N SER A 164 1.34 -16.24 -0.52
CA SER A 164 0.68 -16.61 -1.77
C SER A 164 0.22 -15.37 -2.53
N LEU A 165 0.01 -15.50 -3.86
CA LEU A 165 -0.31 -14.39 -4.75
C LEU A 165 -1.48 -14.74 -5.67
N LEU A 166 -2.49 -13.89 -5.70
CA LEU A 166 -3.50 -13.81 -6.75
C LEU A 166 -3.23 -12.59 -7.62
N VAL A 167 -3.16 -12.80 -8.94
CA VAL A 167 -3.09 -11.71 -9.92
C VAL A 167 -4.42 -11.63 -10.64
N ILE A 168 -5.09 -10.47 -10.57
CA ILE A 168 -6.38 -10.22 -11.19
C ILE A 168 -6.15 -9.59 -12.57
N GLU A 169 -6.64 -10.22 -13.62
CA GLU A 169 -6.55 -9.73 -15.00
C GLU A 169 -7.32 -8.43 -15.20
N ASN A 170 -6.83 -7.58 -16.11
CA ASN A 170 -7.44 -6.28 -16.46
C ASN A 170 -7.69 -5.36 -15.25
N CYS A 171 -6.95 -5.53 -14.18
CA CYS A 171 -7.09 -4.82 -12.91
C CYS A 171 -5.85 -3.98 -12.63
N GLY A 172 -6.05 -2.77 -12.15
CA GLY A 172 -4.98 -1.84 -11.76
C GLY A 172 -4.53 -1.97 -10.31
N HIS A 173 -3.99 -0.87 -9.78
CA HIS A 173 -3.42 -0.84 -8.43
C HIS A 173 -4.46 -1.00 -7.31
N VAL A 174 -5.66 -0.43 -7.47
CA VAL A 174 -6.69 -0.42 -6.42
C VAL A 174 -7.65 -1.59 -6.62
N VAL A 175 -7.15 -2.79 -6.35
CA VAL A 175 -7.80 -4.07 -6.67
C VAL A 175 -9.21 -4.23 -6.11
N ASN A 176 -9.47 -3.70 -4.92
CA ASN A 176 -10.79 -3.74 -4.28
C ASN A 176 -11.82 -2.82 -4.94
N VAL A 177 -11.39 -1.88 -5.78
CA VAL A 177 -12.27 -0.97 -6.54
C VAL A 177 -12.36 -1.38 -7.99
N ASP A 178 -11.25 -1.79 -8.60
CA ASP A 178 -11.21 -2.21 -10.01
C ASP A 178 -11.88 -3.57 -10.22
N ALA A 179 -11.78 -4.48 -9.25
CA ALA A 179 -12.32 -5.83 -9.33
C ALA A 179 -12.98 -6.30 -8.02
N PRO A 180 -14.02 -5.61 -7.51
CA PRO A 180 -14.62 -5.88 -6.21
C PRO A 180 -15.18 -7.29 -6.07
N HIS A 181 -15.74 -7.86 -7.14
CA HIS A 181 -16.34 -9.21 -7.12
C HIS A 181 -15.29 -10.34 -7.04
N VAL A 182 -14.05 -10.05 -7.44
CA VAL A 182 -12.95 -11.02 -7.35
C VAL A 182 -12.19 -10.84 -6.03
N PHE A 183 -12.14 -9.60 -5.54
CA PHE A 183 -11.42 -9.26 -4.31
C PHE A 183 -12.18 -9.72 -3.05
N ASN A 184 -13.51 -9.59 -3.02
CA ASN A 184 -14.38 -9.98 -1.91
C ASN A 184 -14.80 -11.45 -2.00
#